data_10b12b2699a12390c9de0796af045289
#
_entry.id   10b12b2699a12390c9de0796af045289
#
_cell.length_a   1.000
_cell.length_b   1.000
_cell.length_c   1.000
_cell.angle_alpha   90.00
_cell.angle_beta   90.00
_cell.angle_gamma   90.00
#
_symmetry.space_group_name_H-M   'P 1'
#
loop_
_entity.id
_entity.type
_entity.pdbx_description
1 polymer ?
#
loop_
_entity_poly.entity_id
_entity_poly.type
_entity_poly.pdbx_seq_one_letter_code
_entity_poly.pdbx_strand_id
1 'polypeptide(L)'
;MRTMDAMEPAQTQEEIREMLEGTQKGGVKNSIKNCLTVFQRDPLLRGAVSYNILSERVDIVKPLGWERTSATLTDMDMKYLLLYLEEHYGLTSEKKVENAIQIVANENRYHPVRDYLNSLQWDGTERIRYALHHFLGADTDEYTFEALKLFMMGAIRRVFQPGSKFEVMLCLVGGQGAGKSTFFRLLAVKDEWFSDDLKKLDDENVYRKLQGHWIMEMSEMIATANARSIEEIKSFLSRQKETYKVPYETHPADRLRQCVFGETTNRQDFLPRDRTGNRRFIPVTVYPERAEVHILDDEAAARTYISQMWAEAMTIYRSGKYKLSFSAEMNAYLKAHQQGFMQEDTQAGMIYAYLEDYTGDRVCSKQIYEEALGNCNPPAEWETRAICEIMNTGIANGSIQGWTAYKSPKRYKKYGSQKGWERVNQPPADKDGFREITEEEARQMELPF
;
A
#
# COMPACT_ATOMS: atom_id res chain seq x y z
N MET A 1 -1.42 24.39 16.05
CA MET A 1 -0.84 25.69 15.69
C MET A 1 -0.63 26.44 17.00
N ARG A 2 0.54 26.28 17.65
CA ARG A 2 0.94 27.20 18.71
C ARG A 2 1.44 28.45 18.02
N THR A 3 0.85 29.55 18.35
CA THR A 3 1.32 30.91 18.03
C THR A 3 2.83 30.95 18.28
N MET A 4 3.58 31.48 17.33
CA MET A 4 4.96 31.91 17.56
C MET A 4 4.87 33.02 18.62
N ASP A 5 4.98 32.62 19.89
CA ASP A 5 5.21 33.55 20.96
C ASP A 5 6.48 34.36 20.62
N ALA A 6 6.42 35.64 20.86
CA ALA A 6 7.51 36.56 20.59
C ALA A 6 8.83 35.96 21.12
N MET A 7 9.75 35.62 20.19
CA MET A 7 11.03 35.01 20.54
C MET A 7 11.73 35.92 21.54
N GLU A 8 11.86 35.46 22.79
CA GLU A 8 12.76 36.11 23.73
C GLU A 8 14.13 36.33 23.07
N PRO A 9 14.80 37.46 23.31
CA PRO A 9 16.11 37.72 22.74
C PRO A 9 17.08 36.55 23.04
N ALA A 10 17.93 36.21 22.09
CA ALA A 10 18.94 35.15 22.26
C ALA A 10 19.85 35.52 23.43
N GLN A 11 19.95 34.60 24.41
CA GLN A 11 20.78 34.79 25.58
C GLN A 11 22.24 34.49 25.24
N THR A 12 23.17 35.19 25.90
CA THR A 12 24.58 34.89 25.75
C THR A 12 24.95 33.57 26.47
N GLN A 13 26.04 32.95 26.08
CA GLN A 13 26.52 31.72 26.74
C GLN A 13 26.83 31.97 28.24
N GLU A 14 27.28 33.20 28.61
CA GLU A 14 27.55 33.57 30.01
C GLU A 14 26.25 33.62 30.81
N GLU A 15 25.22 34.29 30.32
CA GLU A 15 23.91 34.32 30.96
C GLU A 15 23.30 32.93 31.16
N ILE A 16 23.50 32.03 30.17
CA ILE A 16 23.02 30.66 30.28
C ILE A 16 23.83 29.87 31.33
N ARG A 17 25.16 30.06 31.40
CA ARG A 17 25.99 29.46 32.46
C ARG A 17 25.53 29.82 33.86
N GLU A 18 25.15 31.08 34.09
CA GLU A 18 24.65 31.55 35.38
C GLU A 18 23.34 30.88 35.79
N MET A 19 22.55 30.44 34.85
CA MET A 19 21.28 29.71 35.11
C MET A 19 21.50 28.22 35.44
N LEU A 20 22.67 27.65 35.19
CA LEU A 20 22.92 26.24 35.41
C LEU A 20 23.11 25.92 36.90
N GLU A 21 22.50 24.83 37.32
CA GLU A 21 22.70 24.32 38.71
C GLU A 21 24.17 23.89 38.88
N GLY A 22 24.80 24.39 39.92
CA GLY A 22 26.15 24.01 40.29
C GLY A 22 26.20 22.76 41.21
N THR A 23 27.41 22.25 41.39
CA THR A 23 27.72 21.18 42.39
C THR A 23 28.24 21.79 43.66
N GLN A 24 28.17 21.04 44.78
CA GLN A 24 28.71 21.47 46.07
C GLN A 24 30.24 21.74 46.04
N LYS A 25 30.94 21.18 45.06
CA LYS A 25 32.41 21.31 44.92
C LYS A 25 32.82 22.43 43.94
N GLY A 26 31.86 23.24 43.46
CA GLY A 26 32.09 24.24 42.40
C GLY A 26 32.16 23.56 41.04
N GLY A 27 31.48 24.07 40.07
CA GLY A 27 31.36 23.50 38.73
C GLY A 27 29.91 23.15 38.37
N VAL A 28 29.63 22.97 37.08
CA VAL A 28 28.30 22.71 36.60
C VAL A 28 27.86 21.28 36.89
N LYS A 29 26.64 21.11 37.37
CA LYS A 29 26.06 19.80 37.65
C LYS A 29 25.63 19.13 36.34
N ASN A 30 26.15 17.95 36.04
CA ASN A 30 25.69 17.12 34.93
C ASN A 30 24.28 16.58 35.24
N SER A 31 23.24 17.31 34.85
CA SER A 31 21.83 16.94 35.04
C SER A 31 21.03 17.13 33.73
N ILE A 32 19.96 16.36 33.57
CA ILE A 32 19.03 16.54 32.44
C ILE A 32 18.50 17.96 32.40
N LYS A 33 18.23 18.57 33.57
CA LYS A 33 17.70 19.93 33.68
C LYS A 33 18.66 20.96 33.09
N ASN A 34 19.95 20.88 33.42
CA ASN A 34 20.96 21.77 32.85
C ASN A 34 21.12 21.57 31.34
N CYS A 35 21.12 20.33 30.85
CA CYS A 35 21.11 20.06 29.41
C CYS A 35 19.89 20.67 28.74
N LEU A 36 18.68 20.51 29.31
CA LEU A 36 17.45 21.14 28.79
C LEU A 36 17.56 22.65 28.73
N THR A 37 18.07 23.28 29.80
CA THR A 37 18.27 24.75 29.83
C THR A 37 19.13 25.20 28.66
N VAL A 38 20.23 24.50 28.39
CA VAL A 38 21.12 24.83 27.28
C VAL A 38 20.44 24.60 25.93
N PHE A 39 19.81 23.44 25.68
CA PHE A 39 19.11 23.18 24.41
C PHE A 39 17.96 24.12 24.13
N GLN A 40 17.34 24.68 25.15
CA GLN A 40 16.21 25.62 25.00
C GLN A 40 16.64 27.07 24.83
N ARG A 41 17.87 27.45 25.24
CA ARG A 41 18.30 28.86 25.32
C ARG A 41 19.52 29.19 24.50
N ASP A 42 20.44 28.24 24.28
CA ASP A 42 21.68 28.46 23.52
C ASP A 42 21.37 28.85 22.06
N PRO A 43 21.97 29.92 21.54
CA PRO A 43 21.69 30.41 20.19
C PRO A 43 21.92 29.38 19.08
N LEU A 44 22.90 28.45 19.24
CA LEU A 44 23.18 27.39 18.28
C LEU A 44 22.17 26.25 18.41
N LEU A 45 21.83 25.84 19.64
CA LEU A 45 21.07 24.64 19.91
C LEU A 45 19.55 24.85 19.98
N ARG A 46 19.11 26.07 20.29
CA ARG A 46 17.68 26.42 20.38
C ARG A 46 16.97 26.16 19.06
N GLY A 47 15.97 25.27 19.08
CA GLY A 47 15.21 24.89 17.90
C GLY A 47 16.00 24.06 16.87
N ALA A 48 17.18 23.55 17.24
CA ALA A 48 18.01 22.76 16.32
C ALA A 48 17.53 21.31 16.20
N VAL A 49 16.89 20.77 17.23
CA VAL A 49 16.40 19.38 17.25
C VAL A 49 14.88 19.31 17.22
N SER A 50 14.34 18.44 16.39
CA SER A 50 12.91 18.20 16.25
C SER A 50 12.63 16.72 16.06
N TYR A 51 11.49 16.25 16.58
CA TYR A 51 11.06 14.85 16.37
C TYR A 51 10.25 14.75 15.09
N ASN A 52 10.76 13.98 14.13
CA ASN A 52 10.10 13.69 12.88
C ASN A 52 9.09 12.55 13.09
N ILE A 53 7.79 12.88 12.97
CA ILE A 53 6.69 11.93 13.22
C ILE A 53 6.62 10.85 12.14
N LEU A 54 7.09 11.10 10.92
CA LEU A 54 7.08 10.12 9.82
C LEU A 54 8.15 9.06 10.01
N SER A 55 9.39 9.49 10.30
CA SER A 55 10.52 8.58 10.51
C SER A 55 10.64 8.08 11.96
N GLU A 56 9.92 8.72 12.90
CA GLU A 56 10.02 8.47 14.34
C GLU A 56 11.45 8.59 14.87
N ARG A 57 12.19 9.57 14.34
CA ARG A 57 13.57 9.88 14.69
C ARG A 57 13.72 11.33 15.05
N VAL A 58 14.82 11.64 15.73
CA VAL A 58 15.22 13.02 15.96
C VAL A 58 15.95 13.52 14.74
N ASP A 59 15.52 14.65 14.21
CA ASP A 59 16.19 15.36 13.14
C ASP A 59 16.84 16.65 13.66
N ILE A 60 17.95 17.03 13.04
CA ILE A 60 18.56 18.33 13.20
C ILE A 60 18.08 19.21 12.06
N VAL A 61 17.28 20.19 12.39
CA VAL A 61 16.55 21.05 11.43
C VAL A 61 17.20 22.43 11.22
N LYS A 62 18.37 22.65 11.84
CA LYS A 62 19.12 23.91 11.81
C LYS A 62 20.62 23.60 11.64
N PRO A 63 21.40 24.43 10.92
CA PRO A 63 22.86 24.28 10.86
C PRO A 63 23.49 24.38 12.24
N LEU A 64 24.43 23.46 12.55
CA LEU A 64 25.12 23.39 13.85
C LEU A 64 26.63 23.69 13.79
N GLY A 65 27.10 24.25 12.68
CA GLY A 65 28.52 24.64 12.56
C GLY A 65 29.48 23.54 12.10
N TRP A 66 28.99 22.33 11.83
CA TRP A 66 29.74 21.23 11.20
C TRP A 66 28.98 20.66 9.99
N GLU A 67 29.70 20.02 9.09
CA GLU A 67 29.14 19.44 7.89
C GLU A 67 28.30 18.18 8.22
N ARG A 68 27.14 18.05 7.59
CA ARG A 68 26.19 16.98 7.80
C ARG A 68 25.67 16.45 6.47
N THR A 69 25.50 15.14 6.38
CA THR A 69 25.01 14.44 5.17
C THR A 69 23.55 13.99 5.28
N SER A 70 22.94 14.04 6.47
CA SER A 70 21.57 13.59 6.72
C SER A 70 20.83 14.57 7.63
N ALA A 71 19.52 14.67 7.48
CA ALA A 71 18.69 15.42 8.43
C ALA A 71 18.63 14.73 9.79
N THR A 72 18.60 13.39 9.82
CA THR A 72 18.53 12.61 11.06
C THR A 72 19.79 12.78 11.90
N LEU A 73 19.60 12.91 13.21
CA LEU A 73 20.67 12.94 14.20
C LEU A 73 21.52 11.64 14.10
N THR A 74 22.81 11.80 13.92
CA THR A 74 23.78 10.70 13.81
C THR A 74 24.69 10.59 15.04
N ASP A 75 25.41 9.46 15.17
CA ASP A 75 26.41 9.27 16.24
C ASP A 75 27.51 10.33 16.18
N MET A 76 27.87 10.82 14.99
CA MET A 76 28.84 11.90 14.85
C MET A 76 28.28 13.23 15.34
N ASP A 77 27.01 13.53 15.04
CA ASP A 77 26.36 14.72 15.58
C ASP A 77 26.36 14.70 17.12
N MET A 78 26.11 13.51 17.73
CA MET A 78 26.18 13.37 19.19
C MET A 78 27.56 13.69 19.75
N LYS A 79 28.62 13.28 19.08
CA LYS A 79 30.01 13.60 19.50
C LYS A 79 30.31 15.09 19.40
N TYR A 80 29.91 15.75 18.31
CA TYR A 80 30.07 17.19 18.18
C TYR A 80 29.24 17.99 19.16
N LEU A 81 28.01 17.55 19.45
CA LEU A 81 27.16 18.15 20.48
C LEU A 81 27.78 18.01 21.88
N LEU A 82 28.32 16.84 22.20
CA LEU A 82 29.01 16.62 23.49
C LEU A 82 30.25 17.50 23.63
N LEU A 83 31.08 17.57 22.59
CA LEU A 83 32.25 18.46 22.57
C LEU A 83 31.84 19.92 22.80
N TYR A 84 30.85 20.41 22.06
CA TYR A 84 30.33 21.76 22.22
C TYR A 84 29.81 22.02 23.65
N LEU A 85 29.05 21.07 24.22
CA LEU A 85 28.48 21.20 25.55
C LEU A 85 29.54 21.14 26.66
N GLU A 86 30.60 20.34 26.46
CA GLU A 86 31.75 20.27 27.36
C GLU A 86 32.54 21.59 27.38
N GLU A 87 32.91 22.08 26.20
CA GLU A 87 33.71 23.30 26.06
C GLU A 87 33.00 24.55 26.59
N HIS A 88 31.70 24.68 26.27
CA HIS A 88 30.96 25.89 26.59
C HIS A 88 30.24 25.84 27.93
N TYR A 89 29.85 24.65 28.41
CA TYR A 89 28.97 24.52 29.58
C TYR A 89 29.45 23.51 30.64
N GLY A 90 30.53 22.79 30.39
CA GLY A 90 31.03 21.76 31.30
C GLY A 90 30.10 20.56 31.46
N LEU A 91 29.23 20.30 30.45
CA LEU A 91 28.29 19.17 30.43
C LEU A 91 28.89 18.02 29.63
N THR A 92 29.29 16.95 30.32
CA THR A 92 30.08 15.81 29.76
C THR A 92 29.32 14.49 29.74
N SER A 93 28.09 14.44 30.25
CA SER A 93 27.34 13.20 30.38
C SER A 93 26.48 12.92 29.14
N GLU A 94 26.97 12.05 28.24
CA GLU A 94 26.30 11.64 27.00
C GLU A 94 24.84 11.22 27.25
N LYS A 95 24.59 10.33 28.23
CA LYS A 95 23.24 9.88 28.56
C LYS A 95 22.29 11.00 28.99
N LYS A 96 22.80 12.03 29.67
CA LYS A 96 21.96 13.18 30.09
C LYS A 96 21.66 14.10 28.91
N VAL A 97 22.63 14.27 28.01
CA VAL A 97 22.48 15.02 26.78
C VAL A 97 21.48 14.32 25.85
N GLU A 98 21.62 13.01 25.66
CA GLU A 98 20.67 12.20 24.88
C GLU A 98 19.23 12.34 25.39
N ASN A 99 19.02 12.17 26.72
CA ASN A 99 17.70 12.34 27.32
C ASN A 99 17.14 13.75 27.11
N ALA A 100 17.96 14.78 27.19
CA ALA A 100 17.54 16.16 26.97
C ALA A 100 17.16 16.39 25.50
N ILE A 101 17.95 15.86 24.54
CA ILE A 101 17.65 15.90 23.10
C ILE A 101 16.29 15.25 22.83
N GLN A 102 16.03 14.06 23.37
CA GLN A 102 14.75 13.35 23.19
C GLN A 102 13.56 14.17 23.71
N ILE A 103 13.71 14.81 24.87
CA ILE A 103 12.65 15.63 25.46
C ILE A 103 12.39 16.86 24.58
N VAL A 104 13.44 17.63 24.25
CA VAL A 104 13.31 18.86 23.44
C VAL A 104 12.79 18.55 22.04
N ALA A 105 13.30 17.50 21.41
CA ALA A 105 12.81 17.07 20.11
C ALA A 105 11.33 16.69 20.16
N ASN A 106 10.89 15.97 21.20
CA ASN A 106 9.49 15.59 21.37
C ASN A 106 8.56 16.79 21.64
N GLU A 107 9.06 17.87 22.27
CA GLU A 107 8.34 19.15 22.38
C GLU A 107 8.20 19.85 21.04
N ASN A 108 9.18 19.68 20.14
CA ASN A 108 9.27 20.30 18.81
C ASN A 108 8.97 19.26 17.71
N ARG A 109 7.80 18.63 17.78
CA ARG A 109 7.40 17.61 16.81
C ARG A 109 6.94 18.24 15.50
N TYR A 110 7.32 17.63 14.39
CA TYR A 110 6.86 18.03 13.06
C TYR A 110 6.59 16.80 12.19
N HIS A 111 5.84 17.01 11.11
CA HIS A 111 5.56 15.94 10.14
C HIS A 111 5.87 16.43 8.74
N PRO A 112 6.99 16.03 8.13
CA PRO A 112 7.49 16.66 6.92
C PRO A 112 6.50 16.60 5.73
N VAL A 113 5.79 15.48 5.57
CA VAL A 113 4.80 15.35 4.49
C VAL A 113 3.54 16.21 4.75
N ARG A 114 3.07 16.34 6.01
CA ARG A 114 1.95 17.23 6.33
C ARG A 114 2.29 18.69 6.07
N ASP A 115 3.49 19.07 6.48
CA ASP A 115 3.97 20.46 6.32
C ASP A 115 4.11 20.80 4.84
N TYR A 116 4.68 19.88 4.04
CA TYR A 116 4.71 19.99 2.59
C TYR A 116 3.31 20.14 2.00
N LEU A 117 2.41 19.19 2.27
CA LEU A 117 1.05 19.19 1.72
C LEU A 117 0.26 20.45 2.12
N ASN A 118 0.46 20.95 3.34
CA ASN A 118 -0.19 22.17 3.81
C ASN A 118 0.35 23.44 3.17
N SER A 119 1.61 23.44 2.69
CA SER A 119 2.22 24.60 2.02
C SER A 119 1.75 24.76 0.57
N LEU A 120 1.13 23.73 -0.02
CA LEU A 120 0.74 23.73 -1.42
C LEU A 120 -0.46 24.63 -1.72
N GLN A 121 -0.41 25.29 -2.87
CA GLN A 121 -1.49 26.08 -3.45
C GLN A 121 -1.75 25.58 -4.87
N TRP A 122 -2.99 25.17 -5.13
CA TRP A 122 -3.42 24.70 -6.44
C TRP A 122 -3.65 25.87 -7.39
N ASP A 123 -3.13 25.77 -8.59
CA ASP A 123 -3.26 26.77 -9.65
C ASP A 123 -4.61 26.70 -10.41
N GLY A 124 -5.47 25.74 -10.07
CA GLY A 124 -6.78 25.54 -10.69
C GLY A 124 -6.77 24.62 -11.91
N THR A 125 -5.60 24.12 -12.35
CA THR A 125 -5.49 23.22 -13.50
C THR A 125 -5.59 21.75 -13.07
N GLU A 126 -6.53 21.00 -13.66
CA GLU A 126 -6.65 19.57 -13.41
C GLU A 126 -5.46 18.81 -13.99
N ARG A 127 -4.76 18.05 -13.15
CA ARG A 127 -3.60 17.25 -13.53
C ARG A 127 -3.74 15.79 -13.16
N ILE A 128 -4.45 15.48 -12.08
CA ILE A 128 -4.62 14.08 -11.63
C ILE A 128 -5.25 13.23 -12.73
N ARG A 129 -6.22 13.79 -13.45
CA ARG A 129 -6.92 13.10 -14.55
C ARG A 129 -5.98 12.68 -15.69
N TYR A 130 -4.99 13.49 -15.98
CA TYR A 130 -4.13 13.31 -17.15
C TYR A 130 -2.74 12.76 -16.81
N ALA A 131 -2.34 12.73 -15.56
CA ALA A 131 -0.97 12.45 -15.13
C ALA A 131 -0.45 11.08 -15.60
N LEU A 132 -1.25 10.03 -15.48
CA LEU A 132 -0.84 8.69 -15.93
C LEU A 132 -0.74 8.60 -17.46
N HIS A 133 -1.55 9.35 -18.21
CA HIS A 133 -1.37 9.48 -19.65
C HIS A 133 -0.12 10.31 -19.97
N HIS A 134 0.00 11.46 -19.36
CA HIS A 134 1.07 12.42 -19.61
C HIS A 134 2.46 11.81 -19.48
N PHE A 135 2.69 11.04 -18.40
CA PHE A 135 4.00 10.46 -18.10
C PHE A 135 4.17 9.00 -18.53
N LEU A 136 3.09 8.24 -18.64
CA LEU A 136 3.14 6.79 -18.80
C LEU A 136 2.28 6.27 -19.95
N GLY A 137 1.56 7.17 -20.65
CA GLY A 137 0.71 6.81 -21.79
C GLY A 137 -0.52 5.96 -21.46
N ALA A 138 -0.97 5.94 -20.19
CA ALA A 138 -2.19 5.25 -19.81
C ALA A 138 -3.43 5.86 -20.48
N ASP A 139 -4.54 5.14 -20.50
CA ASP A 139 -5.80 5.68 -21.02
C ASP A 139 -6.31 6.85 -20.14
N THR A 140 -7.01 7.82 -20.75
CA THR A 140 -7.55 9.01 -20.07
C THR A 140 -9.01 8.83 -19.65
N ASP A 141 -9.43 7.60 -19.36
CA ASP A 141 -10.78 7.26 -18.97
C ASP A 141 -11.06 7.58 -17.48
N GLU A 142 -12.32 7.44 -17.08
CA GLU A 142 -12.74 7.71 -15.71
C GLU A 142 -12.15 6.71 -14.72
N TYR A 143 -11.88 5.47 -15.14
CA TYR A 143 -11.26 4.47 -14.29
C TYR A 143 -9.82 4.85 -13.91
N THR A 144 -9.02 5.24 -14.89
CA THR A 144 -7.62 5.65 -14.69
C THR A 144 -7.52 6.87 -13.77
N PHE A 145 -8.42 7.86 -13.98
CA PHE A 145 -8.52 9.02 -13.11
C PHE A 145 -8.90 8.65 -11.67
N GLU A 146 -9.97 7.89 -11.48
CA GLU A 146 -10.42 7.46 -10.14
C GLU A 146 -9.39 6.58 -9.44
N ALA A 147 -8.64 5.75 -10.17
CA ALA A 147 -7.56 4.92 -9.63
C ALA A 147 -6.45 5.76 -9.01
N LEU A 148 -5.92 6.74 -9.74
CA LEU A 148 -4.87 7.62 -9.24
C LEU A 148 -5.40 8.54 -8.12
N LYS A 149 -6.57 9.12 -8.30
CA LYS A 149 -7.23 9.95 -7.25
C LYS A 149 -7.41 9.17 -5.96
N LEU A 150 -7.93 7.95 -6.02
CA LEU A 150 -8.12 7.10 -4.85
C LEU A 150 -6.79 6.80 -4.13
N PHE A 151 -5.74 6.48 -4.89
CA PHE A 151 -4.40 6.27 -4.34
C PHE A 151 -3.88 7.51 -3.61
N MET A 152 -3.98 8.69 -4.25
CA MET A 152 -3.55 9.96 -3.66
C MET A 152 -4.37 10.34 -2.42
N MET A 153 -5.69 10.13 -2.44
CA MET A 153 -6.56 10.36 -1.28
C MET A 153 -6.18 9.45 -0.10
N GLY A 154 -5.88 8.18 -0.38
CA GLY A 154 -5.38 7.22 0.61
C GLY A 154 -4.05 7.67 1.23
N ALA A 155 -3.12 8.14 0.40
CA ALA A 155 -1.82 8.65 0.83
C ALA A 155 -1.96 9.89 1.74
N ILE A 156 -2.79 10.86 1.38
CA ILE A 156 -3.08 12.03 2.22
C ILE A 156 -3.76 11.59 3.52
N ARG A 157 -4.78 10.72 3.44
CA ARG A 157 -5.53 10.28 4.62
C ARG A 157 -4.64 9.61 5.66
N ARG A 158 -3.72 8.74 5.24
CA ARG A 158 -2.80 8.05 6.15
C ARG A 158 -1.79 8.98 6.80
N VAL A 159 -1.43 10.07 6.16
CA VAL A 159 -0.56 11.10 6.73
C VAL A 159 -1.31 11.96 7.76
N PHE A 160 -2.52 12.42 7.44
CA PHE A 160 -3.30 13.26 8.35
C PHE A 160 -3.99 12.47 9.47
N GLN A 161 -4.33 11.22 9.21
CA GLN A 161 -4.95 10.30 10.16
C GLN A 161 -4.23 8.94 10.11
N PRO A 162 -3.06 8.83 10.74
CA PRO A 162 -2.28 7.60 10.78
C PRO A 162 -3.12 6.41 11.25
N GLY A 163 -2.90 5.26 10.65
CA GLY A 163 -3.68 4.05 10.93
C GLY A 163 -5.05 4.00 10.26
N SER A 164 -5.43 4.98 9.43
CA SER A 164 -6.66 4.89 8.65
C SER A 164 -6.65 3.64 7.76
N LYS A 165 -7.81 2.96 7.71
CA LYS A 165 -7.98 1.79 6.84
C LYS A 165 -7.87 2.21 5.37
N PHE A 166 -6.86 1.69 4.70
CA PHE A 166 -6.65 1.84 3.26
C PHE A 166 -5.87 0.63 2.77
N GLU A 167 -6.53 -0.27 2.07
CA GLU A 167 -5.98 -1.57 1.65
C GLU A 167 -5.77 -1.67 0.14
N VAL A 168 -5.85 -0.54 -0.56
CA VAL A 168 -5.74 -0.46 -2.02
C VAL A 168 -4.29 -0.28 -2.45
N MET A 169 -3.90 -0.93 -3.52
CA MET A 169 -2.62 -0.83 -4.19
C MET A 169 -2.84 -0.45 -5.66
N LEU A 170 -2.24 0.64 -6.10
CA LEU A 170 -2.20 1.00 -7.52
C LEU A 170 -1.12 0.16 -8.21
N CYS A 171 -1.51 -0.58 -9.25
CA CYS A 171 -0.63 -1.48 -9.99
C CYS A 171 -0.39 -0.94 -11.40
N LEU A 172 0.82 -0.46 -11.68
CA LEU A 172 1.22 0.02 -13.01
C LEU A 172 1.77 -1.15 -13.82
N VAL A 173 1.07 -1.50 -14.91
CA VAL A 173 1.35 -2.68 -15.73
C VAL A 173 1.83 -2.26 -17.12
N GLY A 174 3.00 -2.72 -17.56
CA GLY A 174 3.51 -2.38 -18.88
C GLY A 174 5.00 -2.66 -19.05
N GLY A 175 5.52 -2.40 -20.23
CA GLY A 175 6.89 -2.73 -20.61
C GLY A 175 7.98 -2.17 -19.67
N GLN A 176 9.15 -2.77 -19.72
CA GLN A 176 10.33 -2.27 -19.03
C GLN A 176 10.73 -0.89 -19.60
N GLY A 177 11.22 0.00 -18.73
CA GLY A 177 11.64 1.34 -19.15
C GLY A 177 10.50 2.36 -19.27
N ALA A 178 9.24 1.97 -19.02
CA ALA A 178 8.08 2.86 -19.09
C ALA A 178 8.01 3.97 -18.02
N GLY A 179 9.00 4.05 -17.11
CA GLY A 179 9.01 5.10 -16.07
C GLY A 179 8.13 4.81 -14.84
N LYS A 180 7.57 3.61 -14.70
CA LYS A 180 6.63 3.24 -13.62
C LYS A 180 7.20 3.50 -12.21
N SER A 181 8.37 2.94 -11.90
CA SER A 181 9.03 3.14 -10.59
C SER A 181 9.44 4.60 -10.38
N THR A 182 9.90 5.26 -11.45
CA THR A 182 10.22 6.71 -11.42
C THR A 182 8.97 7.53 -11.08
N PHE A 183 7.81 7.18 -11.64
CA PHE A 183 6.56 7.86 -11.32
C PHE A 183 6.23 7.77 -9.82
N PHE A 184 6.31 6.59 -9.20
CA PHE A 184 6.10 6.44 -7.75
C PHE A 184 7.16 7.18 -6.93
N ARG A 185 8.44 7.15 -7.35
CA ARG A 185 9.52 7.89 -6.70
C ARG A 185 9.26 9.40 -6.70
N LEU A 186 8.92 9.96 -7.86
CA LEU A 186 8.62 11.39 -7.96
C LEU A 186 7.30 11.75 -7.27
N LEU A 187 6.30 10.86 -7.30
CA LEU A 187 5.04 11.05 -6.58
C LEU A 187 5.27 11.14 -5.06
N ALA A 188 6.29 10.47 -4.52
CA ALA A 188 6.69 10.61 -3.12
C ALA A 188 7.31 11.99 -2.80
N VAL A 189 7.57 12.83 -3.81
CA VAL A 189 8.11 14.20 -3.73
C VAL A 189 9.60 14.24 -3.38
N LYS A 190 10.01 13.58 -2.30
CA LYS A 190 11.39 13.44 -1.89
C LYS A 190 11.81 11.97 -1.94
N ASP A 191 13.02 11.71 -2.39
CA ASP A 191 13.55 10.35 -2.50
C ASP A 191 13.57 9.65 -1.14
N GLU A 192 13.82 10.38 -0.05
CA GLU A 192 13.77 9.87 1.33
C GLU A 192 12.37 9.42 1.80
N TRP A 193 11.31 9.82 1.11
CA TRP A 193 9.93 9.40 1.40
C TRP A 193 9.45 8.24 0.52
N PHE A 194 10.30 7.78 -0.37
CA PHE A 194 10.08 6.65 -1.26
C PHE A 194 10.93 5.45 -0.85
N SER A 195 10.42 4.25 -1.05
CA SER A 195 11.22 3.03 -0.97
C SER A 195 10.70 1.97 -1.93
N ASP A 196 11.63 1.29 -2.60
CA ASP A 196 11.44 0.11 -3.46
C ASP A 196 12.09 -1.16 -2.85
N ASP A 197 12.53 -1.08 -1.59
CA ASP A 197 13.23 -2.18 -0.91
C ASP A 197 12.30 -3.21 -0.24
N LEU A 198 11.03 -3.21 -0.57
CA LEU A 198 10.05 -4.16 0.00
C LEU A 198 9.90 -5.40 -0.91
N LYS A 199 10.88 -6.32 -0.83
CA LYS A 199 10.94 -7.53 -1.69
C LYS A 199 10.30 -8.76 -1.06
N LYS A 200 10.16 -8.82 0.28
CA LYS A 200 9.58 -9.93 1.03
C LYS A 200 8.83 -9.42 2.24
N LEU A 201 7.73 -10.07 2.60
CA LEU A 201 6.87 -9.70 3.73
C LEU A 201 7.09 -10.56 4.99
N ASP A 202 7.88 -11.62 4.90
CA ASP A 202 8.25 -12.55 5.98
C ASP A 202 9.50 -12.14 6.75
N ASP A 203 10.14 -11.03 6.36
CA ASP A 203 11.30 -10.47 7.05
C ASP A 203 10.87 -9.76 8.34
N GLU A 204 11.48 -10.11 9.48
CA GLU A 204 11.26 -9.43 10.77
C GLU A 204 11.55 -7.91 10.70
N ASN A 205 12.34 -7.48 9.73
CA ASN A 205 12.69 -6.08 9.49
C ASN A 205 11.71 -5.35 8.57
N VAL A 206 10.70 -6.01 8.01
CA VAL A 206 9.74 -5.39 7.07
C VAL A 206 9.14 -4.11 7.64
N TYR A 207 8.84 -4.10 8.92
CA TYR A 207 8.22 -2.96 9.58
C TYR A 207 9.15 -1.74 9.71
N ARG A 208 10.48 -1.98 9.84
CA ARG A 208 11.47 -0.91 9.83
C ARG A 208 11.59 -0.26 8.46
N LYS A 209 11.39 -1.05 7.39
CA LYS A 209 11.39 -0.55 6.01
C LYS A 209 10.21 0.37 5.71
N LEU A 210 9.14 0.33 6.49
CA LEU A 210 8.00 1.25 6.35
C LEU A 210 8.26 2.60 7.00
N GLN A 211 9.18 2.65 7.98
CA GLN A 211 9.44 3.84 8.79
C GLN A 211 10.13 4.93 7.95
N GLY A 212 9.56 6.11 7.93
CA GLY A 212 10.11 7.26 7.19
C GLY A 212 9.64 7.33 5.74
N HIS A 213 8.90 6.35 5.24
CA HIS A 213 8.44 6.33 3.85
C HIS A 213 6.94 6.61 3.74
N TRP A 214 6.56 7.33 2.71
CA TRP A 214 5.19 7.70 2.38
C TRP A 214 4.61 6.85 1.25
N ILE A 215 5.41 6.62 0.19
CA ILE A 215 5.04 5.75 -0.92
C ILE A 215 6.05 4.60 -0.99
N MET A 216 5.52 3.37 -0.94
CA MET A 216 6.29 2.14 -1.01
C MET A 216 6.00 1.42 -2.33
N GLU A 217 7.02 1.07 -3.07
CA GLU A 217 6.89 0.24 -4.26
C GLU A 217 7.13 -1.24 -3.93
N MET A 218 6.26 -2.09 -4.42
CA MET A 218 6.38 -3.55 -4.43
C MET A 218 6.58 -4.00 -5.87
N SER A 219 7.84 -4.05 -6.33
CA SER A 219 8.15 -4.41 -7.71
C SER A 219 8.04 -5.92 -7.93
N GLU A 220 7.23 -6.34 -8.94
CA GLU A 220 7.03 -7.74 -9.37
C GLU A 220 6.58 -8.69 -8.24
N MET A 221 6.12 -8.16 -7.11
CA MET A 221 5.83 -8.98 -5.93
C MET A 221 4.60 -9.85 -6.12
N ILE A 222 3.51 -9.31 -6.68
CA ILE A 222 2.28 -10.06 -6.93
C ILE A 222 2.51 -11.07 -8.06
N ALA A 223 3.20 -10.66 -9.12
CA ALA A 223 3.47 -11.47 -10.30
C ALA A 223 4.28 -12.74 -10.01
N THR A 224 5.09 -12.74 -8.95
CA THR A 224 5.94 -13.87 -8.54
C THR A 224 5.41 -14.63 -7.32
N ALA A 225 4.33 -14.13 -6.70
CA ALA A 225 3.79 -14.69 -5.49
C ALA A 225 2.99 -15.98 -5.75
N ASN A 226 3.15 -16.97 -4.86
CA ASN A 226 2.27 -18.14 -4.81
C ASN A 226 0.97 -17.81 -4.02
N ALA A 227 -0.01 -18.70 -3.99
CA ALA A 227 -1.29 -18.49 -3.33
C ALA A 227 -1.16 -18.08 -1.84
N ARG A 228 -0.23 -18.67 -1.10
CA ARG A 228 0.03 -18.32 0.31
C ARG A 228 0.61 -16.91 0.42
N SER A 229 1.57 -16.57 -0.41
CA SER A 229 2.18 -15.23 -0.42
C SER A 229 1.17 -14.15 -0.80
N ILE A 230 0.22 -14.43 -1.68
CA ILE A 230 -0.88 -13.51 -2.02
C ILE A 230 -1.75 -13.21 -0.80
N GLU A 231 -2.12 -14.21 -0.01
CA GLU A 231 -2.90 -13.98 1.22
C GLU A 231 -2.09 -13.18 2.27
N GLU A 232 -0.79 -13.41 2.33
CA GLU A 232 0.13 -12.62 3.16
C GLU A 232 0.18 -11.16 2.70
N ILE A 233 0.27 -10.90 1.37
CA ILE A 233 0.21 -9.54 0.79
C ILE A 233 -1.12 -8.87 1.13
N LYS A 234 -2.26 -9.55 0.93
CA LYS A 234 -3.59 -9.02 1.25
C LYS A 234 -3.74 -8.68 2.74
N SER A 235 -3.28 -9.58 3.60
CA SER A 235 -3.24 -9.36 5.06
C SER A 235 -2.35 -8.17 5.40
N PHE A 236 -1.17 -8.07 4.81
CA PHE A 236 -0.24 -6.98 5.02
C PHE A 236 -0.82 -5.63 4.59
N LEU A 237 -1.45 -5.54 3.41
CA LEU A 237 -2.09 -4.31 2.93
C LEU A 237 -3.23 -3.83 3.86
N SER A 238 -3.94 -4.76 4.49
CA SER A 238 -5.09 -4.46 5.35
C SER A 238 -4.71 -3.96 6.74
N ARG A 239 -3.43 -4.05 7.14
CA ARG A 239 -2.99 -3.61 8.46
C ARG A 239 -3.08 -2.10 8.61
N GLN A 240 -3.45 -1.66 9.80
CA GLN A 240 -3.58 -0.25 10.17
C GLN A 240 -2.44 0.20 11.09
N LYS A 241 -1.84 -0.75 11.81
CA LYS A 241 -0.73 -0.53 12.73
C LYS A 241 0.22 -1.71 12.71
N GLU A 242 1.44 -1.45 13.11
CA GLU A 242 2.48 -2.45 13.35
C GLU A 242 2.89 -2.36 14.82
N THR A 243 3.04 -3.51 15.47
CA THR A 243 3.51 -3.56 16.85
C THR A 243 4.87 -4.23 16.85
N TYR A 244 5.93 -3.46 17.04
CA TYR A 244 7.30 -4.00 17.12
C TYR A 244 8.17 -3.17 18.05
N LYS A 245 9.27 -3.79 18.48
CA LYS A 245 10.29 -3.15 19.30
C LYS A 245 11.44 -2.69 18.40
N VAL A 246 11.72 -1.40 18.41
CA VAL A 246 12.96 -0.90 17.78
C VAL A 246 14.15 -1.31 18.65
N PRO A 247 15.27 -1.71 18.07
CA PRO A 247 16.49 -1.94 18.83
C PRO A 247 16.80 -0.73 19.70
N TYR A 248 17.22 -1.01 20.93
CA TYR A 248 17.52 -0.03 21.98
C TYR A 248 16.30 0.65 22.63
N GLU A 249 15.09 0.53 22.12
CA GLU A 249 13.88 0.92 22.86
C GLU A 249 13.57 -0.10 23.98
N THR A 250 13.16 0.40 25.14
CA THR A 250 12.82 -0.47 26.28
C THR A 250 11.47 -1.15 26.10
N HIS A 251 10.52 -0.47 25.45
CA HIS A 251 9.14 -0.91 25.31
C HIS A 251 8.73 -1.05 23.84
N PRO A 252 7.96 -2.10 23.48
CA PRO A 252 7.30 -2.13 22.18
C PRO A 252 6.25 -1.02 22.08
N ALA A 253 6.09 -0.44 20.90
CA ALA A 253 5.09 0.58 20.65
C ALA A 253 4.23 0.21 19.42
N ASP A 254 2.95 0.60 19.48
CA ASP A 254 2.05 0.55 18.32
C ASP A 254 2.39 1.71 17.40
N ARG A 255 2.76 1.37 16.17
CA ARG A 255 3.12 2.34 15.14
C ARG A 255 2.06 2.36 14.06
N LEU A 256 1.34 3.46 14.01
CA LEU A 256 0.25 3.64 13.06
C LEU A 256 0.79 3.81 11.65
N ARG A 257 0.23 3.05 10.70
CA ARG A 257 0.68 3.06 9.31
C ARG A 257 0.40 4.40 8.64
N GLN A 258 1.43 4.98 8.01
CA GLN A 258 1.37 6.27 7.33
C GLN A 258 1.66 6.16 5.83
N CYS A 259 2.16 5.03 5.35
CA CYS A 259 2.51 4.79 3.95
C CYS A 259 1.37 4.15 3.15
N VAL A 260 1.44 4.30 1.83
CA VAL A 260 0.63 3.58 0.84
C VAL A 260 1.54 2.75 -0.07
N PHE A 261 0.94 1.78 -0.78
CA PHE A 261 1.68 0.81 -1.59
C PHE A 261 1.29 0.92 -3.05
N GLY A 262 2.30 0.96 -3.93
CA GLY A 262 2.16 0.79 -5.36
C GLY A 262 2.85 -0.49 -5.81
N GLU A 263 2.40 -1.05 -6.91
CA GLU A 263 3.02 -2.20 -7.58
C GLU A 263 3.46 -1.79 -8.98
N THR A 264 4.61 -2.27 -9.41
CA THR A 264 5.03 -2.18 -10.81
C THR A 264 5.33 -3.56 -11.34
N THR A 265 4.79 -3.88 -12.50
CA THR A 265 5.04 -5.16 -13.16
C THR A 265 5.12 -5.02 -14.67
N ASN A 266 5.92 -5.91 -15.28
CA ASN A 266 5.99 -6.05 -16.74
C ASN A 266 5.03 -7.14 -17.24
N ARG A 267 4.46 -7.94 -16.35
CA ARG A 267 3.57 -9.06 -16.69
C ARG A 267 2.13 -8.59 -16.72
N GLN A 268 1.44 -8.86 -17.80
CA GLN A 268 0.01 -8.60 -17.90
C GLN A 268 -0.82 -9.58 -17.05
N ASP A 269 -0.40 -10.84 -16.98
CA ASP A 269 -1.06 -11.91 -16.23
C ASP A 269 -0.58 -12.00 -14.75
N PHE A 270 -0.48 -10.86 -14.06
CA PHE A 270 0.12 -10.80 -12.73
C PHE A 270 -0.86 -11.06 -11.58
N LEU A 271 -2.16 -10.88 -11.80
CA LEU A 271 -3.15 -11.09 -10.74
C LEU A 271 -3.38 -12.57 -10.46
N PRO A 272 -3.49 -12.95 -9.18
CA PRO A 272 -3.84 -14.30 -8.81
C PRO A 272 -5.27 -14.64 -9.24
N ARG A 273 -5.53 -15.93 -9.44
CA ARG A 273 -6.85 -16.47 -9.80
C ARG A 273 -7.91 -16.29 -8.71
N ASP A 274 -7.51 -15.95 -7.47
CA ASP A 274 -8.44 -15.72 -6.38
C ASP A 274 -9.33 -14.50 -6.63
N ARG A 275 -10.62 -14.78 -6.77
CA ARG A 275 -11.65 -13.80 -7.12
C ARG A 275 -12.13 -12.97 -5.93
N THR A 276 -11.81 -13.36 -4.69
CA THR A 276 -12.39 -12.74 -3.49
C THR A 276 -11.54 -11.60 -2.94
N GLY A 277 -10.24 -11.56 -3.21
CA GLY A 277 -9.29 -10.62 -2.63
C GLY A 277 -8.74 -9.57 -3.60
N ASN A 278 -8.95 -9.71 -4.89
CA ASN A 278 -8.34 -8.85 -5.92
C ASN A 278 -8.83 -7.40 -5.90
N ARG A 279 -9.94 -7.08 -5.25
CA ARG A 279 -10.44 -5.71 -5.09
C ARG A 279 -9.41 -4.72 -4.52
N ARG A 280 -8.31 -5.22 -3.94
CA ARG A 280 -7.21 -4.40 -3.42
C ARG A 280 -6.26 -3.93 -4.50
N PHE A 281 -6.19 -4.65 -5.62
CA PHE A 281 -5.26 -4.39 -6.70
C PHE A 281 -5.97 -3.62 -7.82
N ILE A 282 -5.50 -2.43 -8.11
CA ILE A 282 -6.07 -1.57 -9.14
C ILE A 282 -5.09 -1.51 -10.31
N PRO A 283 -5.23 -2.40 -11.32
CA PRO A 283 -4.33 -2.42 -12.48
C PRO A 283 -4.60 -1.24 -13.40
N VAL A 284 -3.56 -0.55 -13.81
CA VAL A 284 -3.57 0.45 -14.88
C VAL A 284 -2.48 0.10 -15.87
N THR A 285 -2.87 -0.14 -17.12
CA THR A 285 -1.91 -0.43 -18.18
C THR A 285 -1.25 0.87 -18.66
N VAL A 286 0.06 0.80 -18.87
CA VAL A 286 0.87 1.93 -19.35
C VAL A 286 1.52 1.58 -20.68
N TYR A 287 1.57 2.57 -21.59
CA TYR A 287 2.06 2.45 -22.95
C TYR A 287 3.07 3.59 -23.22
N PRO A 288 4.38 3.37 -22.99
CA PRO A 288 5.38 4.43 -23.07
C PRO A 288 5.34 5.19 -24.41
N GLU A 289 4.96 4.51 -25.50
CA GLU A 289 4.83 5.09 -26.84
C GLU A 289 3.68 6.10 -26.99
N ARG A 290 2.76 6.15 -26.03
CA ARG A 290 1.64 7.11 -26.00
C ARG A 290 1.86 8.23 -24.99
N ALA A 291 2.94 8.17 -24.19
CA ALA A 291 3.25 9.22 -23.23
C ALA A 291 3.58 10.53 -23.93
N GLU A 292 3.03 11.63 -23.42
CA GLU A 292 3.32 12.96 -23.99
C GLU A 292 4.76 13.38 -23.74
N VAL A 293 5.29 13.05 -22.56
CA VAL A 293 6.68 13.26 -22.17
C VAL A 293 7.20 12.06 -21.38
N HIS A 294 8.45 11.69 -21.61
CA HIS A 294 9.08 10.71 -20.73
C HIS A 294 9.42 11.37 -19.38
N ILE A 295 9.05 10.74 -18.29
CA ILE A 295 9.14 11.34 -16.93
C ILE A 295 10.56 11.75 -16.50
N LEU A 296 11.61 11.24 -17.16
CA LEU A 296 13.01 11.58 -16.92
C LEU A 296 13.57 12.61 -17.90
N ASP A 297 12.83 13.04 -18.93
CA ASP A 297 13.33 14.03 -19.88
C ASP A 297 13.56 15.39 -19.21
N ASP A 298 12.69 15.76 -18.27
CA ASP A 298 12.86 16.94 -17.42
C ASP A 298 12.30 16.65 -16.02
N GLU A 299 13.17 16.19 -15.13
CA GLU A 299 12.75 15.87 -13.75
C GLU A 299 12.25 17.11 -12.99
N ALA A 300 12.77 18.30 -13.26
CA ALA A 300 12.32 19.52 -12.59
C ALA A 300 10.89 19.90 -12.99
N ALA A 301 10.56 19.79 -14.29
CA ALA A 301 9.20 19.98 -14.78
C ALA A 301 8.25 18.91 -14.23
N ALA A 302 8.67 17.63 -14.20
CA ALA A 302 7.89 16.53 -13.63
C ALA A 302 7.59 16.75 -12.14
N ARG A 303 8.57 17.18 -11.34
CA ARG A 303 8.38 17.51 -9.92
C ARG A 303 7.41 18.68 -9.73
N THR A 304 7.47 19.69 -10.60
CA THR A 304 6.54 20.82 -10.58
C THR A 304 5.11 20.36 -10.90
N TYR A 305 4.94 19.55 -11.92
CA TYR A 305 3.64 18.96 -12.29
C TYR A 305 3.05 18.15 -11.14
N ILE A 306 3.85 17.26 -10.54
CA ILE A 306 3.45 16.39 -9.41
C ILE A 306 3.13 17.23 -8.16
N SER A 307 3.85 18.31 -7.91
CA SER A 307 3.54 19.24 -6.82
C SER A 307 2.14 19.84 -6.99
N GLN A 308 1.76 20.22 -8.21
CA GLN A 308 0.42 20.72 -8.51
C GLN A 308 -0.65 19.60 -8.45
N MET A 309 -0.33 18.36 -8.80
CA MET A 309 -1.23 17.22 -8.54
C MET A 309 -1.53 17.07 -7.05
N TRP A 310 -0.52 17.18 -6.17
CA TRP A 310 -0.75 17.15 -4.73
C TRP A 310 -1.54 18.35 -4.22
N ALA A 311 -1.36 19.54 -4.80
CA ALA A 311 -2.16 20.73 -4.50
C ALA A 311 -3.64 20.53 -4.88
N GLU A 312 -3.89 19.95 -6.07
CA GLU A 312 -5.23 19.54 -6.52
C GLU A 312 -5.83 18.50 -5.55
N ALA A 313 -5.08 17.45 -5.23
CA ALA A 313 -5.49 16.41 -4.30
C ALA A 313 -5.82 16.96 -2.91
N MET A 314 -5.02 17.91 -2.40
CA MET A 314 -5.29 18.58 -1.12
C MET A 314 -6.56 19.41 -1.15
N THR A 315 -6.89 20.02 -2.29
CA THR A 315 -8.15 20.75 -2.46
C THR A 315 -9.34 19.80 -2.38
N ILE A 316 -9.26 18.64 -3.05
CA ILE A 316 -10.26 17.56 -2.96
C ILE A 316 -10.37 17.06 -1.51
N TYR A 317 -9.24 16.78 -0.86
CA TYR A 317 -9.21 16.30 0.53
C TYR A 317 -9.86 17.30 1.50
N ARG A 318 -9.52 18.57 1.41
CA ARG A 318 -10.07 19.65 2.28
C ARG A 318 -11.55 19.88 2.05
N SER A 319 -12.09 19.61 0.86
CA SER A 319 -13.52 19.69 0.58
C SER A 319 -14.36 18.69 1.38
N GLY A 320 -13.76 17.60 1.87
CA GLY A 320 -14.45 16.48 2.51
C GLY A 320 -15.33 15.65 1.57
N LYS A 321 -15.42 16.00 0.29
CA LYS A 321 -16.25 15.34 -0.73
C LYS A 321 -15.49 14.23 -1.48
N TYR A 322 -14.86 13.34 -0.76
CA TYR A 322 -14.16 12.18 -1.34
C TYR A 322 -14.48 10.89 -0.58
N LYS A 323 -14.29 9.76 -1.22
CA LYS A 323 -14.39 8.43 -0.61
C LYS A 323 -13.06 7.70 -0.77
N LEU A 324 -12.73 6.82 0.19
CA LEU A 324 -11.56 5.92 0.11
C LEU A 324 -11.93 4.55 -0.47
N SER A 325 -12.88 4.54 -1.38
CA SER A 325 -13.35 3.36 -2.09
C SER A 325 -14.01 3.79 -3.39
N PHE A 326 -13.97 2.96 -4.38
CA PHE A 326 -14.74 3.13 -5.60
C PHE A 326 -16.25 3.08 -5.36
N SER A 327 -17.03 3.67 -6.27
CA SER A 327 -18.46 3.49 -6.35
C SER A 327 -18.82 2.03 -6.68
N ALA A 328 -20.09 1.64 -6.53
CA ALA A 328 -20.54 0.31 -6.89
C ALA A 328 -20.31 0.00 -8.38
N GLU A 329 -20.59 0.96 -9.26
CA GLU A 329 -20.36 0.88 -10.70
C GLU A 329 -18.86 0.72 -11.03
N MET A 330 -18.01 1.54 -10.42
CA MET A 330 -16.56 1.45 -10.63
C MET A 330 -15.96 0.15 -10.07
N ASN A 331 -16.51 -0.39 -8.97
CA ASN A 331 -16.12 -1.71 -8.48
C ASN A 331 -16.54 -2.84 -9.41
N ALA A 332 -17.70 -2.72 -10.07
CA ALA A 332 -18.12 -3.68 -11.09
C ALA A 332 -17.20 -3.62 -12.32
N TYR A 333 -16.86 -2.40 -12.77
CA TYR A 333 -15.87 -2.20 -13.83
C TYR A 333 -14.50 -2.78 -13.46
N LEU A 334 -13.97 -2.46 -12.26
CA LEU A 334 -12.71 -3.00 -11.76
C LEU A 334 -12.69 -4.53 -11.80
N LYS A 335 -13.77 -5.18 -11.34
CA LYS A 335 -13.88 -6.64 -11.34
C LYS A 335 -13.81 -7.23 -12.76
N ALA A 336 -14.45 -6.60 -13.73
CA ALA A 336 -14.39 -7.02 -15.13
C ALA A 336 -13.00 -6.76 -15.73
N HIS A 337 -12.43 -5.57 -15.48
CA HIS A 337 -11.10 -5.17 -15.94
C HIS A 337 -9.99 -6.09 -15.42
N GLN A 338 -10.06 -6.48 -14.15
CA GLN A 338 -9.10 -7.41 -13.53
C GLN A 338 -9.04 -8.78 -14.20
N GLN A 339 -10.10 -9.22 -14.88
CA GLN A 339 -10.09 -10.51 -15.58
C GLN A 339 -9.01 -10.55 -16.67
N GLY A 340 -8.74 -9.43 -17.35
CA GLY A 340 -7.68 -9.33 -18.34
C GLY A 340 -6.26 -9.46 -17.78
N PHE A 341 -6.10 -9.35 -16.46
CA PHE A 341 -4.80 -9.45 -15.76
C PHE A 341 -4.65 -10.74 -14.96
N MET A 342 -5.63 -11.63 -15.00
CA MET A 342 -5.54 -12.93 -14.32
C MET A 342 -4.83 -13.94 -15.21
N GLN A 343 -4.04 -14.81 -14.57
CA GLN A 343 -3.40 -15.92 -15.24
C GLN A 343 -4.45 -16.85 -15.86
N GLU A 344 -4.21 -17.32 -17.07
CA GLU A 344 -5.07 -18.32 -17.69
C GLU A 344 -5.15 -19.59 -16.84
N ASP A 345 -6.37 -20.07 -16.64
CA ASP A 345 -6.61 -21.31 -15.93
C ASP A 345 -6.64 -22.48 -16.92
N THR A 346 -5.46 -22.97 -17.29
CA THR A 346 -5.33 -24.13 -18.18
C THR A 346 -6.11 -25.33 -17.65
N GLN A 347 -6.13 -25.54 -16.32
CA GLN A 347 -6.90 -26.63 -15.71
C GLN A 347 -8.40 -26.42 -15.85
N ALA A 348 -8.88 -25.18 -15.64
CA ALA A 348 -10.29 -24.86 -15.86
C ALA A 348 -10.67 -25.05 -17.33
N GLY A 349 -9.83 -24.61 -18.27
CA GLY A 349 -10.05 -24.84 -19.70
C GLY A 349 -10.16 -26.33 -20.06
N MET A 350 -9.26 -27.15 -19.54
CA MET A 350 -9.32 -28.60 -19.74
C MET A 350 -10.58 -29.23 -19.12
N ILE A 351 -10.98 -28.79 -17.94
CA ILE A 351 -12.20 -29.27 -17.27
C ILE A 351 -13.44 -28.84 -18.07
N TYR A 352 -13.49 -27.59 -18.56
CA TYR A 352 -14.62 -27.12 -19.37
C TYR A 352 -14.76 -27.91 -20.68
N ALA A 353 -13.66 -28.10 -21.41
CA ALA A 353 -13.65 -28.89 -22.63
C ALA A 353 -14.09 -30.34 -22.37
N TYR A 354 -13.57 -30.94 -21.28
CA TYR A 354 -13.99 -32.29 -20.89
C TYR A 354 -15.50 -32.38 -20.59
N LEU A 355 -16.08 -31.37 -19.90
CA LEU A 355 -17.50 -31.36 -19.55
C LEU A 355 -18.41 -31.13 -20.77
N GLU A 356 -17.96 -30.41 -21.78
CA GLU A 356 -18.69 -30.23 -23.05
C GLU A 356 -18.82 -31.55 -23.79
N ASP A 357 -17.74 -32.36 -23.87
CA ASP A 357 -17.72 -33.64 -24.55
C ASP A 357 -18.25 -34.80 -23.70
N TYR A 358 -18.39 -34.59 -22.39
CA TYR A 358 -18.79 -35.68 -21.48
C TYR A 358 -20.27 -35.98 -21.59
N THR A 359 -20.58 -37.25 -21.93
CA THR A 359 -21.97 -37.71 -22.14
C THR A 359 -22.66 -38.26 -20.91
N GLY A 360 -21.98 -38.40 -19.79
CA GLY A 360 -22.53 -38.94 -18.55
C GLY A 360 -23.33 -37.90 -17.76
N ASP A 361 -24.21 -38.39 -16.87
CA ASP A 361 -25.09 -37.54 -16.04
C ASP A 361 -24.41 -37.00 -14.79
N ARG A 362 -23.24 -37.50 -14.39
CA ARG A 362 -22.59 -37.17 -13.14
C ARG A 362 -21.08 -37.22 -13.24
N VAL A 363 -20.40 -36.30 -12.58
CA VAL A 363 -18.95 -36.28 -12.42
C VAL A 363 -18.57 -36.04 -10.95
N CYS A 364 -17.40 -36.54 -10.55
CA CYS A 364 -16.80 -36.22 -9.25
C CYS A 364 -15.40 -35.66 -9.43
N SER A 365 -14.86 -35.02 -8.40
CA SER A 365 -13.52 -34.40 -8.44
C SER A 365 -12.44 -35.40 -8.83
N LYS A 366 -12.50 -36.64 -8.36
CA LYS A 366 -11.55 -37.69 -8.65
C LYS A 366 -11.60 -38.14 -10.11
N GLN A 367 -12.78 -38.18 -10.71
CA GLN A 367 -12.99 -38.47 -12.13
C GLN A 367 -12.42 -37.34 -13.01
N ILE A 368 -12.72 -36.07 -12.67
CA ILE A 368 -12.18 -34.92 -13.39
C ILE A 368 -10.66 -34.90 -13.31
N TYR A 369 -10.07 -35.20 -12.14
CA TYR A 369 -8.63 -35.28 -11.96
C TYR A 369 -7.96 -36.30 -12.88
N GLU A 370 -8.58 -37.44 -13.01
CA GLU A 370 -8.05 -38.57 -13.80
C GLU A 370 -8.35 -38.39 -15.31
N GLU A 371 -9.59 -38.11 -15.67
CA GLU A 371 -10.07 -38.13 -17.04
C GLU A 371 -9.89 -36.77 -17.77
N ALA A 372 -10.13 -35.64 -17.09
CA ALA A 372 -9.96 -34.32 -17.70
C ALA A 372 -8.52 -33.82 -17.62
N LEU A 373 -7.83 -34.06 -16.49
CA LEU A 373 -6.48 -33.54 -16.27
C LEU A 373 -5.37 -34.57 -16.57
N GLY A 374 -5.74 -35.81 -16.93
CA GLY A 374 -4.79 -36.85 -17.33
C GLY A 374 -3.88 -37.38 -16.22
N ASN A 375 -4.26 -37.21 -14.95
CA ASN A 375 -3.42 -37.63 -13.83
C ASN A 375 -3.70 -39.05 -13.41
N CYS A 376 -2.64 -39.85 -13.18
CA CYS A 376 -2.75 -41.26 -12.83
C CYS A 376 -2.66 -41.56 -11.33
N ASN A 377 -2.17 -40.62 -10.53
CA ASN A 377 -2.01 -40.76 -9.08
C ASN A 377 -3.26 -40.33 -8.34
N PRO A 378 -3.51 -40.82 -7.10
CA PRO A 378 -4.60 -40.26 -6.28
C PRO A 378 -4.41 -38.75 -6.05
N PRO A 379 -5.48 -37.93 -6.21
CA PRO A 379 -5.37 -36.50 -5.99
C PRO A 379 -5.04 -36.17 -4.53
N ALA A 380 -4.15 -35.23 -4.33
CA ALA A 380 -3.94 -34.61 -3.02
C ALA A 380 -5.16 -33.77 -2.59
N GLU A 381 -5.29 -33.46 -1.30
CA GLU A 381 -6.42 -32.63 -0.82
C GLU A 381 -6.52 -31.29 -1.50
N TRP A 382 -5.39 -30.63 -1.76
CA TRP A 382 -5.37 -29.31 -2.39
C TRP A 382 -5.79 -29.38 -3.87
N GLU A 383 -5.47 -30.45 -4.60
CA GLU A 383 -5.90 -30.67 -5.98
C GLU A 383 -7.41 -30.91 -6.05
N THR A 384 -7.92 -31.70 -5.11
CA THR A 384 -9.37 -31.93 -4.98
C THR A 384 -10.11 -30.62 -4.70
N ARG A 385 -9.57 -29.76 -3.82
CA ARG A 385 -10.13 -28.44 -3.52
C ARG A 385 -10.11 -27.52 -4.74
N ALA A 386 -9.01 -27.48 -5.49
CA ALA A 386 -8.88 -26.68 -6.71
C ALA A 386 -9.94 -27.07 -7.75
N ILE A 387 -10.15 -28.38 -7.98
CA ILE A 387 -11.19 -28.87 -8.91
C ILE A 387 -12.59 -28.47 -8.40
N CYS A 388 -12.86 -28.60 -7.10
CA CYS A 388 -14.13 -28.20 -6.53
C CYS A 388 -14.38 -26.69 -6.70
N GLU A 389 -13.35 -25.88 -6.56
CA GLU A 389 -13.41 -24.43 -6.76
C GLU A 389 -13.70 -24.08 -8.22
N ILE A 390 -12.97 -24.70 -9.17
CA ILE A 390 -13.19 -24.50 -10.62
C ILE A 390 -14.63 -24.83 -10.98
N MET A 391 -15.13 -25.99 -10.58
CA MET A 391 -16.48 -26.45 -10.87
C MET A 391 -17.56 -25.53 -10.28
N ASN A 392 -17.48 -25.27 -8.97
CA ASN A 392 -18.49 -24.46 -8.30
C ASN A 392 -18.48 -23.01 -8.81
N THR A 393 -17.31 -22.46 -9.09
CA THR A 393 -17.17 -21.12 -9.65
C THR A 393 -17.65 -21.06 -11.09
N GLY A 394 -17.31 -22.06 -11.91
CA GLY A 394 -17.75 -22.18 -13.30
C GLY A 394 -19.29 -22.28 -13.41
N ILE A 395 -19.92 -23.02 -12.50
CA ILE A 395 -21.37 -23.10 -12.42
C ILE A 395 -21.97 -21.76 -11.98
N ALA A 396 -21.42 -21.14 -10.94
CA ALA A 396 -21.96 -19.88 -10.39
C ALA A 396 -21.85 -18.71 -11.35
N ASN A 397 -20.83 -18.67 -12.22
CA ASN A 397 -20.62 -17.59 -13.19
C ASN A 397 -21.14 -17.89 -14.61
N GLY A 398 -21.72 -19.08 -14.81
CA GLY A 398 -22.28 -19.51 -16.10
C GLY A 398 -21.25 -20.03 -17.11
N SER A 399 -19.97 -20.15 -16.75
CA SER A 399 -18.93 -20.77 -17.63
C SER A 399 -19.14 -22.28 -17.79
N ILE A 400 -19.76 -22.93 -16.81
CA ILE A 400 -20.20 -24.32 -16.85
C ILE A 400 -21.73 -24.33 -16.81
N GLN A 401 -22.36 -24.62 -17.94
CA GLN A 401 -23.82 -24.66 -18.05
C GLN A 401 -24.36 -26.09 -17.92
N GLY A 402 -25.57 -26.23 -17.41
CA GLY A 402 -26.27 -27.52 -17.32
C GLY A 402 -25.76 -28.45 -16.23
N TRP A 403 -24.99 -27.95 -15.27
CA TRP A 403 -24.46 -28.72 -14.14
C TRP A 403 -24.84 -28.10 -12.80
N THR A 404 -25.05 -28.94 -11.78
CA THR A 404 -25.32 -28.52 -10.41
C THR A 404 -24.62 -29.45 -9.40
N ALA A 405 -24.20 -28.89 -8.27
CA ALA A 405 -23.61 -29.68 -7.19
C ALA A 405 -24.70 -30.45 -6.42
N TYR A 406 -24.52 -31.74 -6.17
CA TYR A 406 -25.44 -32.48 -5.32
C TYR A 406 -25.00 -32.53 -3.85
N LYS A 407 -25.95 -32.53 -2.93
CA LYS A 407 -25.69 -32.39 -1.48
C LYS A 407 -25.09 -33.63 -0.82
N SER A 408 -25.51 -34.83 -1.25
CA SER A 408 -25.12 -36.10 -0.61
C SER A 408 -24.19 -36.93 -1.49
N PRO A 409 -23.13 -37.60 -0.95
CA PRO A 409 -22.23 -38.41 -1.74
C PRO A 409 -22.99 -39.50 -2.54
N LYS A 410 -22.62 -39.67 -3.79
CA LYS A 410 -23.15 -40.71 -4.68
C LYS A 410 -22.06 -41.76 -5.00
N ARG A 411 -22.47 -43.04 -5.25
CA ARG A 411 -21.54 -44.12 -5.53
C ARG A 411 -21.19 -44.17 -7.01
N TYR A 412 -19.91 -44.12 -7.30
CA TYR A 412 -19.33 -44.35 -8.62
C TYR A 412 -18.68 -45.74 -8.69
N LYS A 413 -18.82 -46.44 -9.81
CA LYS A 413 -18.24 -47.79 -9.96
C LYS A 413 -16.72 -47.79 -9.77
N LYS A 414 -16.01 -46.80 -10.37
CA LYS A 414 -14.54 -46.67 -10.35
C LYS A 414 -14.03 -45.89 -9.15
N TYR A 415 -14.77 -44.88 -8.70
CA TYR A 415 -14.26 -43.86 -7.74
C TYR A 415 -14.82 -43.99 -6.32
N GLY A 416 -15.74 -44.95 -6.07
CA GLY A 416 -16.34 -45.15 -4.77
C GLY A 416 -17.42 -44.07 -4.44
N SER A 417 -17.66 -43.81 -3.17
CA SER A 417 -18.62 -42.80 -2.73
C SER A 417 -18.00 -41.43 -2.75
N GLN A 418 -18.49 -40.51 -3.59
CA GLN A 418 -17.94 -39.18 -3.82
C GLN A 418 -19.04 -38.12 -3.84
N LYS A 419 -18.70 -36.90 -3.40
CA LYS A 419 -19.43 -35.66 -3.75
C LYS A 419 -19.04 -35.24 -5.17
N GLY A 420 -19.91 -34.50 -5.85
CA GLY A 420 -19.64 -34.03 -7.21
C GLY A 420 -20.81 -33.25 -7.78
N TRP A 421 -20.95 -33.31 -9.06
CA TRP A 421 -21.91 -32.53 -9.82
C TRP A 421 -22.72 -33.45 -10.74
N GLU A 422 -23.95 -33.05 -11.04
CA GLU A 422 -24.84 -33.76 -11.95
C GLU A 422 -25.43 -32.80 -12.96
N ARG A 423 -25.81 -33.33 -14.13
CA ARG A 423 -26.50 -32.53 -15.14
C ARG A 423 -27.86 -32.10 -14.59
N VAL A 424 -28.21 -30.84 -14.82
CA VAL A 424 -29.57 -30.35 -14.58
C VAL A 424 -30.44 -30.96 -15.67
N ASN A 425 -31.40 -31.84 -15.29
CA ASN A 425 -32.40 -32.37 -16.23
C ASN A 425 -33.22 -31.19 -16.76
N GLN A 426 -32.92 -30.70 -17.93
CA GLN A 426 -33.86 -29.92 -18.71
C GLN A 426 -34.87 -30.92 -19.27
N PRO A 427 -36.18 -30.69 -19.12
CA PRO A 427 -37.16 -31.49 -19.86
C PRO A 427 -36.82 -31.42 -21.36
N PRO A 428 -36.93 -32.53 -22.09
CA PRO A 428 -36.58 -32.54 -23.51
C PRO A 428 -37.42 -31.46 -24.22
N ALA A 429 -36.77 -30.60 -25.02
CA ALA A 429 -37.49 -29.74 -25.92
C ALA A 429 -38.27 -30.61 -26.91
N ASP A 430 -39.51 -30.23 -27.17
CA ASP A 430 -40.33 -30.90 -28.20
C ASP A 430 -39.60 -30.85 -29.56
N LYS A 431 -40.01 -31.76 -30.46
CA LYS A 431 -39.37 -31.91 -31.78
C LYS A 431 -39.40 -30.62 -32.63
N ASP A 432 -40.17 -29.61 -32.20
CA ASP A 432 -40.30 -28.29 -32.85
C ASP A 432 -39.52 -27.17 -32.13
N GLY A 433 -38.66 -27.51 -31.15
CA GLY A 433 -37.83 -26.52 -30.45
C GLY A 433 -38.53 -25.70 -29.35
N PHE A 434 -39.78 -26.02 -29.04
CA PHE A 434 -40.51 -25.40 -27.95
C PHE A 434 -40.47 -26.28 -26.69
N ARG A 435 -40.39 -25.66 -25.52
CA ARG A 435 -40.55 -26.35 -24.22
C ARG A 435 -41.83 -25.87 -23.52
N GLU A 436 -42.55 -26.76 -22.90
CA GLU A 436 -43.59 -26.35 -21.94
C GLU A 436 -42.91 -25.64 -20.76
N ILE A 437 -43.34 -24.41 -20.51
CA ILE A 437 -42.94 -23.63 -19.34
C ILE A 437 -43.86 -23.95 -18.20
N THR A 438 -43.31 -24.11 -16.99
CA THR A 438 -44.12 -24.29 -15.79
C THR A 438 -44.91 -23.01 -15.47
N GLU A 439 -46.03 -23.14 -14.75
CA GLU A 439 -46.84 -21.96 -14.31
C GLU A 439 -46.02 -20.94 -13.51
N GLU A 440 -44.97 -21.38 -12.82
CA GLU A 440 -44.06 -20.54 -12.05
C GLU A 440 -43.12 -19.75 -12.95
N GLU A 441 -42.58 -20.37 -14.01
CA GLU A 441 -41.75 -19.70 -15.04
C GLU A 441 -42.62 -18.74 -15.88
N ALA A 442 -43.89 -19.09 -16.17
CA ALA A 442 -44.80 -18.20 -16.89
C ALA A 442 -45.16 -16.94 -16.08
N ARG A 443 -45.27 -17.02 -14.77
CA ARG A 443 -45.50 -15.87 -13.87
C ARG A 443 -44.27 -14.95 -13.77
N GLN A 444 -43.04 -15.47 -13.95
CA GLN A 444 -41.83 -14.66 -13.98
C GLN A 444 -41.58 -13.97 -15.34
N MET A 445 -42.26 -14.44 -16.39
CA MET A 445 -42.17 -13.88 -17.76
C MET A 445 -43.32 -12.90 -18.08
N GLU A 446 -44.13 -12.47 -17.15
CA GLU A 446 -45.09 -11.39 -17.40
C GLU A 446 -44.37 -10.11 -17.77
N LEU A 447 -44.25 -9.86 -19.09
CA LEU A 447 -43.85 -8.59 -19.64
C LEU A 447 -44.87 -7.52 -19.24
N PRO A 448 -44.45 -6.35 -18.79
CA PRO A 448 -45.34 -5.24 -18.58
C PRO A 448 -45.91 -4.80 -19.94
N PHE A 449 -47.22 -4.83 -20.07
CA PHE A 449 -47.96 -4.14 -21.13
C PHE A 449 -47.96 -2.64 -20.89
#